data_8373d84997848260cde1875d0c199556
#
_entry.id   8373d84997848260cde1875d0c199556
#
_cell.length_a   1.000
_cell.length_b   1.000
_cell.length_c   1.000
_cell.angle_alpha   90.00
_cell.angle_beta   90.00
_cell.angle_gamma   90.00
#
_symmetry.space_group_name_H-M   'P 1'
#
loop_
_entity.id
_entity.type
_entity.pdbx_description
1 polymer ?
#
loop_
_entity_poly.entity_id
_entity_poly.type
_entity_poly.pdbx_seq_one_letter_code
_entity_poly.pdbx_strand_id
1 'polypeptide(L)' 'MEANKTILQMKYARVVKLFAELSGVSLEDSLEFFYDSYLYKMMSEGIADMHCRSDNYLAGLLMDERK' A
#
# COMPACT_ATOMS: atom_id res chain seq x y z
N MET A 1 20.72 3.18 -1.15
CA MET A 1 20.33 3.89 0.06
C MET A 1 18.96 3.43 0.52
N GLU A 2 18.82 3.13 1.78
CA GLU A 2 17.55 2.65 2.30
C GLU A 2 16.53 3.77 2.40
N ALA A 3 15.29 3.45 2.12
CA ALA A 3 14.21 4.39 2.32
C ALA A 3 14.06 4.63 3.82
N ASN A 4 13.79 5.87 4.19
CA ASN A 4 13.53 6.22 5.57
C ASN A 4 12.26 5.51 6.04
N LYS A 5 12.35 4.75 7.13
CA LYS A 5 11.20 3.98 7.62
C LYS A 5 9.99 4.84 7.92
N THR A 6 10.21 6.05 8.45
CA THR A 6 9.10 6.96 8.75
C THR A 6 8.40 7.38 7.47
N ILE A 7 9.16 7.72 6.44
CA ILE A 7 8.59 8.12 5.15
C ILE A 7 7.82 6.96 4.54
N LEU A 8 8.38 5.76 4.63
CA LEU A 8 7.73 4.57 4.07
C LEU A 8 6.44 4.26 4.81
N GLN A 9 6.42 4.38 6.12
CA GLN A 9 5.20 4.14 6.89
C GLN A 9 4.13 5.18 6.58
N MET A 10 4.52 6.42 6.38
CA MET A 10 3.57 7.45 5.96
C MET A 10 2.98 7.12 4.58
N LYS A 11 3.79 6.59 3.69
CA LYS A 11 3.33 6.16 2.38
C LYS A 11 2.32 5.03 2.52
N TYR A 12 2.62 4.03 3.34
CA TYR A 12 1.70 2.92 3.60
C TYR A 12 0.36 3.44 4.11
N ALA A 13 0.39 4.36 5.07
CA ALA A 13 -0.83 4.90 5.64
C ALA A 13 -1.70 5.57 4.59
N ARG A 14 -1.08 6.34 3.70
CA ARG A 14 -1.83 7.01 2.63
C ARG A 14 -2.43 6.02 1.64
N VAL A 15 -1.66 5.00 1.28
CA VAL A 15 -2.14 3.98 0.34
C VAL A 15 -3.31 3.19 0.95
N VAL A 16 -3.17 2.80 2.21
CA VAL A 16 -4.22 2.05 2.91
C VAL A 16 -5.49 2.90 3.04
N LYS A 17 -5.34 4.16 3.39
CA LYS A 17 -6.48 5.06 3.52
C LYS A 17 -7.21 5.20 2.19
N LEU A 18 -6.46 5.40 1.13
CA LEU A 18 -7.05 5.54 -0.20
C LEU A 18 -7.75 4.24 -0.61
N PHE A 19 -7.11 3.10 -0.36
CA PHE A 19 -7.70 1.81 -0.66
C PHE A 19 -9.02 1.62 0.11
N ALA A 20 -9.04 2.01 1.38
CA ALA A 20 -10.25 1.90 2.19
C ALA A 20 -11.39 2.73 1.59
N GLU A 21 -11.07 3.94 1.14
CA GLU A 21 -12.06 4.81 0.51
C GLU A 21 -12.57 4.23 -0.80
N LEU A 22 -11.68 3.71 -1.62
CA LEU A 22 -12.04 3.17 -2.93
C LEU A 22 -12.82 1.86 -2.83
N SER A 23 -12.48 1.04 -1.86
CA SER A 23 -13.10 -0.30 -1.72
C SER A 23 -14.33 -0.30 -0.83
N GLY A 24 -14.47 0.73 0.00
CA GLY A 24 -15.58 0.78 0.94
C GLY A 24 -15.42 -0.09 2.17
N VAL A 25 -14.23 -0.70 2.38
CA VAL A 25 -13.98 -1.48 3.59
C VAL A 25 -13.45 -0.57 4.69
N SER A 26 -13.51 -1.05 5.92
CA SER A 26 -13.02 -0.26 7.06
C SER A 26 -11.51 -0.07 6.96
N LEU A 27 -11.01 0.94 7.65
CA LEU A 27 -9.58 1.20 7.69
C LEU A 27 -8.84 0.02 8.31
N GLU A 28 -9.40 -0.57 9.35
CA GLU A 28 -8.82 -1.71 10.03
C GLU A 28 -8.68 -2.92 9.11
N ASP A 29 -9.76 -3.25 8.39
CA ASP A 29 -9.72 -4.35 7.43
C ASP A 29 -8.75 -4.05 6.30
N SER A 30 -8.70 -2.80 5.86
CA SER A 30 -7.77 -2.38 4.81
C SER A 30 -6.32 -2.55 5.22
N LEU A 31 -6.02 -2.25 6.49
CA LEU A 31 -4.67 -2.45 7.02
C LEU A 31 -4.29 -3.94 7.00
N GLU A 32 -5.17 -4.80 7.47
CA GLU A 32 -4.91 -6.24 7.45
C GLU A 32 -4.69 -6.74 6.05
N PHE A 33 -5.55 -6.33 5.12
CA PHE A 33 -5.43 -6.74 3.74
C PHE A 33 -4.11 -6.25 3.14
N PHE A 34 -3.74 -5.01 3.44
CA PHE A 34 -2.50 -4.44 2.92
C PHE A 34 -1.27 -5.21 3.40
N TYR A 35 -1.19 -5.51 4.69
CA TYR A 35 -0.02 -6.20 5.24
C TYR A 35 0.10 -7.64 4.76
N ASP A 36 -1.01 -8.24 4.33
CA ASP A 36 -1.00 -9.58 3.75
C ASP A 36 -0.83 -9.55 2.24
N SER A 37 -0.82 -8.36 1.63
CA SER A 37 -0.82 -8.23 0.19
C SER A 37 0.56 -8.43 -0.43
N TYR A 38 0.56 -8.81 -1.68
CA TYR A 38 1.77 -8.89 -2.47
C TYR A 38 2.40 -7.50 -2.66
N LEU A 39 1.55 -6.48 -2.75
CA LEU A 39 2.02 -5.09 -2.88
C LEU A 39 2.90 -4.69 -1.69
N TYR A 40 2.46 -5.02 -0.48
CA TYR A 40 3.25 -4.68 0.71
C TYR A 40 4.63 -5.34 0.64
N LYS A 41 4.66 -6.60 0.23
CA LYS A 41 5.92 -7.32 0.09
C LYS A 41 6.84 -6.61 -0.90
N MET A 42 6.31 -6.24 -2.05
CA MET A 42 7.12 -5.55 -3.06
C MET A 42 7.62 -4.21 -2.56
N MET A 43 6.77 -3.44 -1.88
CA MET A 43 7.17 -2.14 -1.37
C MET A 43 8.23 -2.25 -0.28
N SER A 44 8.06 -3.19 0.64
CA SER A 44 9.00 -3.34 1.75
C SER A 44 10.35 -3.85 1.29
N GLU A 45 10.40 -4.60 0.21
CA GLU A 45 11.63 -5.13 -0.36
C GLU A 45 12.23 -4.22 -1.42
N GLY A 46 11.55 -3.11 -1.74
CA GLY A 46 12.04 -2.16 -2.72
C GLY A 46 12.03 -2.67 -4.14
N ILE A 47 11.21 -3.68 -4.44
CA ILE A 47 11.17 -4.28 -5.76
C ILE A 47 10.61 -3.29 -6.77
N ALA A 48 11.35 -3.08 -7.87
CA ALA A 48 10.93 -2.24 -9.00
C ALA A 48 10.54 -0.83 -8.55
N ASP A 49 11.12 -0.34 -7.46
CA ASP A 49 10.85 1.01 -6.92
C ASP A 49 9.36 1.26 -6.69
N MET A 50 8.63 0.23 -6.30
CA MET A 50 7.18 0.35 -6.09
C MET A 50 6.85 1.42 -5.06
N HIS A 51 7.70 1.61 -4.05
CA HIS A 51 7.47 2.62 -3.04
C HIS A 51 7.53 4.06 -3.60
N CYS A 52 8.03 4.23 -4.81
CA CYS A 52 8.10 5.52 -5.48
C CYS A 52 6.89 5.80 -6.38
N ARG A 53 6.00 4.83 -6.53
CA ARG A 53 4.80 5.01 -7.34
C ARG A 53 3.79 5.89 -6.61
N SER A 54 2.84 6.45 -7.37
CA SER A 54 1.82 7.30 -6.77
C SER A 54 0.90 6.48 -5.86
N ASP A 55 0.28 7.17 -4.90
CA ASP A 55 -0.66 6.52 -3.99
C ASP A 55 -1.83 5.92 -4.77
N ASN A 56 -2.32 6.62 -5.78
CA ASN A 56 -3.42 6.13 -6.61
C ASN A 56 -3.06 4.84 -7.33
N TYR A 57 -1.86 4.79 -7.87
CA TYR A 57 -1.40 3.60 -8.59
C TYR A 57 -1.33 2.40 -7.63
N LEU A 58 -0.75 2.61 -6.46
CA LEU A 58 -0.58 1.54 -5.48
C LEU A 58 -1.92 1.07 -4.93
N ALA A 59 -2.82 1.99 -4.64
CA ALA A 59 -4.16 1.63 -4.19
C ALA A 59 -4.89 0.84 -5.26
N GLY A 60 -4.68 1.19 -6.53
CA GLY A 60 -5.26 0.45 -7.65
C GLY A 60 -4.77 -0.98 -7.72
N LEU A 61 -3.48 -1.20 -7.42
CA LEU A 61 -2.93 -2.55 -7.38
C LEU A 61 -3.55 -3.37 -6.26
N LEU A 62 -3.79 -2.74 -5.10
CA LEU A 62 -4.49 -3.41 -4.00
C LEU A 62 -5.90 -3.80 -4.40
N MET A 63 -6.58 -2.91 -5.11
CA MET A 63 -7.93 -3.21 -5.59
C MET A 63 -7.92 -4.44 -6.51
N ASP A 64 -6.92 -4.55 -7.35
CA ASP A 64 -6.78 -5.69 -8.25
C ASP A 64 -6.53 -6.99 -7.47
N GLU A 65 -5.73 -6.94 -6.41
CA GLU A 65 -5.49 -8.12 -5.58
C GLU A 65 -6.74 -8.59 -4.85
N ARG A 66 -7.66 -7.67 -4.59
CA ARG A 66 -8.88 -7.97 -3.85
C ARG A 66 -9.93 -8.70 -4.69
N LYS A 67 -9.83 -8.61 -5.98
CA LYS A 67 -10.80 -9.23 -6.90
C LYS A 67 -10.86 -10.75 -6.82
#